data_5e4a41552f140c8b958be67a5c33233c
#
_entry.id   5e4a41552f140c8b958be67a5c33233c
#
_cell.length_a   1.000
_cell.length_b   1.000
_cell.length_c   1.000
_cell.angle_alpha   90.00
_cell.angle_beta   90.00
_cell.angle_gamma   90.00
#
_symmetry.space_group_name_H-M   'P 1'
#
loop_
_entity.id
_entity.type
_entity.pdbx_description
1 polymer ?
#
loop_
_entity_poly.entity_id
_entity_poly.type
_entity_poly.pdbx_seq_one_letter_code
_entity_poly.pdbx_strand_id
1 'polypeptide(L)'
;TTLFRSVGAAALLPRVEVLRSGRARTPPTPAEAEAVSFLGEPTMERALRVLAAFSSQPGSRVYRPEVLHGCQLAMQSAAGGDTDLLSAAIAARERNRHRGRSIARRSVGSTLLLKGLKADVAVVLHPELMTAQNLYVALTRGARNVVVCSPTPILTPVRAR
;
A
#
# COMPACT_ATOMS: atom_id res chain seq x y z
N THR A 1 10.80 -6.51 -8.71
CA THR A 1 10.01 -6.08 -7.54
C THR A 1 8.56 -6.51 -7.74
N THR A 2 8.07 -7.43 -6.93
CA THR A 2 6.70 -7.92 -7.02
C THR A 2 5.76 -6.89 -6.38
N LEU A 3 4.87 -6.28 -7.16
CA LEU A 3 3.86 -5.34 -6.64
C LEU A 3 2.69 -6.06 -5.96
N PHE A 4 2.36 -7.27 -6.45
CA PHE A 4 1.24 -8.06 -5.97
C PHE A 4 1.67 -9.46 -5.58
N ARG A 5 1.04 -10.01 -4.56
CA ARG A 5 0.91 -11.44 -4.36
C ARG A 5 -0.51 -11.83 -4.74
N SER A 6 -0.68 -12.55 -5.82
CA SER A 6 -1.97 -13.09 -6.23
C SER A 6 -1.89 -14.61 -6.31
N VAL A 7 -2.97 -15.27 -5.93
CA VAL A 7 -3.13 -16.70 -6.17
C VAL A 7 -3.35 -16.91 -7.66
N GLY A 8 -2.52 -17.70 -8.32
CA GLY A 8 -2.69 -18.04 -9.73
C GLY A 8 -2.04 -17.11 -10.75
N ALA A 9 -1.13 -16.21 -10.33
CA ALA A 9 -0.42 -15.31 -11.27
C ALA A 9 0.29 -16.06 -12.41
N ALA A 10 0.90 -17.20 -12.12
CA ALA A 10 1.58 -18.03 -13.14
C ALA A 10 0.60 -18.65 -14.16
N ALA A 11 -0.65 -18.89 -13.77
CA ALA A 11 -1.67 -19.44 -14.63
C ALA A 11 -2.41 -18.37 -15.47
N LEU A 12 -2.22 -17.10 -15.17
CA LEU A 12 -2.95 -16.01 -15.82
C LEU A 12 -2.68 -15.94 -17.31
N LEU A 13 -1.41 -15.93 -17.74
CA LEU A 13 -1.07 -15.79 -19.15
C LEU A 13 -1.60 -16.94 -20.00
N PRO A 14 -1.41 -18.23 -19.64
CA PRO A 14 -2.03 -19.35 -20.34
C PRO A 14 -3.57 -19.26 -20.34
N ARG A 15 -4.17 -18.85 -19.25
CA ARG A 15 -5.62 -18.72 -19.12
C ARG A 15 -6.18 -17.63 -20.05
N VAL A 16 -5.53 -16.47 -20.10
CA VAL A 16 -5.91 -15.36 -20.99
C VAL A 16 -5.83 -15.78 -22.47
N GLU A 17 -4.81 -16.58 -22.84
CA GLU A 17 -4.69 -17.11 -24.19
C GLU A 17 -5.84 -18.06 -24.56
N VAL A 18 -6.24 -18.93 -23.62
CA VAL A 18 -7.39 -19.83 -23.80
C VAL A 18 -8.69 -19.03 -23.92
N LEU A 19 -8.86 -17.95 -23.15
CA LEU A 19 -10.01 -17.06 -23.25
C LEU A 19 -10.06 -16.34 -24.59
N ARG A 20 -8.93 -15.82 -25.08
CA ARG A 20 -8.85 -15.15 -26.40
C ARG A 20 -9.16 -16.08 -27.55
N SER A 21 -8.78 -17.34 -27.46
CA SER A 21 -9.06 -18.34 -28.49
C SER A 21 -10.50 -18.87 -28.47
N GLY A 22 -11.35 -18.41 -27.53
CA GLY A 22 -12.73 -18.88 -27.38
C GLY A 22 -12.88 -20.32 -26.89
N ARG A 23 -11.78 -20.97 -26.46
CA ARG A 23 -11.77 -22.37 -25.98
C ARG A 23 -11.99 -22.51 -24.48
N ALA A 24 -12.26 -21.42 -23.79
CA ALA A 24 -12.48 -21.42 -22.36
C ALA A 24 -13.81 -22.06 -22.00
N ARG A 25 -13.82 -23.05 -21.10
CA ARG A 25 -15.02 -23.73 -20.60
C ARG A 25 -15.73 -22.97 -19.47
N THR A 26 -15.00 -22.08 -18.79
CA THR A 26 -15.53 -21.29 -17.67
C THR A 26 -15.44 -19.81 -18.00
N PRO A 27 -16.40 -18.99 -17.54
CA PRO A 27 -16.36 -17.55 -17.77
C PRO A 27 -15.11 -16.92 -17.15
N PRO A 28 -14.62 -15.79 -17.70
CA PRO A 28 -13.47 -15.09 -17.16
C PRO A 28 -13.81 -14.44 -15.82
N THR A 29 -12.83 -14.39 -14.93
CA THR A 29 -12.87 -13.50 -13.76
C THR A 29 -12.73 -12.04 -14.20
N PRO A 30 -13.11 -11.04 -13.36
CA PRO A 30 -12.95 -9.63 -13.72
C PRO A 30 -11.51 -9.27 -14.12
N ALA A 31 -10.51 -9.81 -13.44
CA ALA A 31 -9.11 -9.57 -13.76
C ALA A 31 -8.68 -10.21 -15.09
N GLU A 32 -9.16 -11.41 -15.40
CA GLU A 32 -8.94 -12.07 -16.68
C GLU A 32 -9.62 -11.33 -17.84
N ALA A 33 -10.84 -10.85 -17.65
CA ALA A 33 -11.56 -10.08 -18.64
C ALA A 33 -10.84 -8.76 -18.99
N GLU A 34 -10.36 -8.03 -17.99
CA GLU A 34 -9.56 -6.81 -18.20
C GLU A 34 -8.21 -7.11 -18.86
N ALA A 35 -7.58 -8.23 -18.52
CA ALA A 35 -6.34 -8.66 -19.16
C ALA A 35 -6.55 -9.01 -20.64
N VAL A 36 -7.64 -9.71 -20.99
CA VAL A 36 -8.02 -10.00 -22.39
C VAL A 36 -8.27 -8.70 -23.15
N SER A 37 -9.01 -7.76 -22.55
CA SER A 37 -9.30 -6.45 -23.13
C SER A 37 -8.02 -5.64 -23.40
N PHE A 38 -7.09 -5.63 -22.44
CA PHE A 38 -5.79 -4.96 -22.59
C PHE A 38 -4.94 -5.56 -23.72
N LEU A 39 -4.89 -6.89 -23.83
CA LEU A 39 -4.14 -7.54 -24.91
C LEU A 39 -4.76 -7.33 -26.29
N GLY A 40 -6.07 -7.06 -26.36
CA GLY A 40 -6.76 -6.71 -27.63
C GLY A 40 -6.40 -5.30 -28.10
N GLU A 41 -6.32 -4.37 -27.16
CA GLU A 41 -5.97 -2.97 -27.42
C GLU A 41 -5.17 -2.41 -26.24
N PRO A 42 -3.85 -2.41 -26.32
CA PRO A 42 -2.97 -2.02 -25.20
C PRO A 42 -2.93 -0.49 -25.05
N THR A 43 -3.88 0.05 -24.29
CA THR A 43 -3.94 1.46 -23.91
C THR A 43 -3.57 1.63 -22.42
N MET A 44 -3.16 2.86 -22.06
CA MET A 44 -2.85 3.19 -20.67
C MET A 44 -4.07 3.04 -19.75
N GLU A 45 -5.24 3.39 -20.25
CA GLU A 45 -6.50 3.24 -19.52
C GLU A 45 -6.85 1.77 -19.23
N ARG A 46 -6.65 0.90 -20.22
CA ARG A 46 -6.87 -0.54 -20.03
C ARG A 46 -5.86 -1.15 -19.07
N ALA A 47 -4.59 -0.71 -19.12
CA ALA A 47 -3.59 -1.11 -18.15
C ALA A 47 -3.98 -0.70 -16.73
N LEU A 48 -4.54 0.50 -16.54
CA LEU A 48 -5.07 0.94 -15.24
C LEU A 48 -6.22 0.06 -14.75
N ARG A 49 -7.15 -0.34 -15.64
CA ARG A 49 -8.24 -1.26 -15.30
C ARG A 49 -7.74 -2.63 -14.88
N VAL A 50 -6.74 -3.17 -15.58
CA VAL A 50 -6.07 -4.42 -15.19
C VAL A 50 -5.50 -4.32 -13.78
N LEU A 51 -4.73 -3.26 -13.47
CA LEU A 51 -4.17 -3.05 -12.14
C LEU A 51 -5.24 -2.92 -11.05
N ALA A 52 -6.34 -2.23 -11.34
CA ALA A 52 -7.47 -2.10 -10.42
C ALA A 52 -8.16 -3.45 -10.17
N ALA A 53 -8.42 -4.22 -11.22
CA ALA A 53 -9.05 -5.53 -11.13
C ALA A 53 -8.19 -6.52 -10.33
N PHE A 54 -6.86 -6.52 -10.54
CA PHE A 54 -5.93 -7.30 -9.72
C PHE A 54 -5.92 -6.89 -8.25
N SER A 55 -5.97 -5.58 -7.97
CA SER A 55 -6.00 -5.07 -6.60
C SER A 55 -7.26 -5.50 -5.83
N SER A 56 -8.36 -5.63 -6.54
CA SER A 56 -9.68 -5.98 -5.98
C SER A 56 -9.93 -7.48 -5.93
N GLN A 57 -9.07 -8.30 -6.53
CA GLN A 57 -9.27 -9.74 -6.60
C GLN A 57 -9.15 -10.38 -5.22
N PRO A 58 -10.08 -11.26 -4.80
CA PRO A 58 -9.98 -12.00 -3.54
C PRO A 58 -8.64 -12.75 -3.42
N GLY A 59 -7.98 -12.63 -2.28
CA GLY A 59 -6.66 -13.24 -2.05
C GLY A 59 -5.46 -12.48 -2.62
N SER A 60 -5.68 -11.40 -3.38
CA SER A 60 -4.61 -10.50 -3.80
C SER A 60 -4.17 -9.58 -2.65
N ARG A 61 -2.87 -9.39 -2.53
CA ARG A 61 -2.28 -8.45 -1.57
C ARG A 61 -1.29 -7.53 -2.28
N VAL A 62 -1.49 -6.24 -2.10
CA VAL A 62 -0.54 -5.22 -2.56
C VAL A 62 0.56 -5.10 -1.51
N TYR A 63 1.81 -5.36 -1.90
CA TYR A 63 2.95 -5.25 -0.99
C TYR A 63 3.41 -3.82 -0.76
N ARG A 64 3.34 -3.00 -1.80
CA ARG A 64 3.81 -1.63 -1.79
C ARG A 64 2.74 -0.71 -2.36
N PRO A 65 1.70 -0.40 -1.58
CA PRO A 65 0.56 0.40 -2.05
C PRO A 65 0.98 1.81 -2.49
N GLU A 66 2.01 2.38 -1.88
CA GLU A 66 2.56 3.68 -2.26
C GLU A 66 3.18 3.68 -3.67
N VAL A 67 3.84 2.58 -4.06
CA VAL A 67 4.42 2.43 -5.40
C VAL A 67 3.30 2.23 -6.42
N LEU A 68 2.34 1.34 -6.12
CA LEU A 68 1.20 1.10 -6.99
C LEU A 68 0.42 2.39 -7.24
N HIS A 69 0.11 3.15 -6.18
CA HIS A 69 -0.59 4.42 -6.30
C HIS A 69 0.21 5.44 -7.13
N GLY A 70 1.52 5.53 -6.93
CA GLY A 70 2.41 6.38 -7.74
C GLY A 70 2.40 6.00 -9.21
N CYS A 71 2.43 4.69 -9.53
CA CYS A 71 2.32 4.19 -10.90
C CYS A 71 0.95 4.53 -11.51
N GLN A 72 -0.13 4.32 -10.78
CA GLN A 72 -1.49 4.63 -11.25
C GLN A 72 -1.65 6.12 -11.56
N LEU A 73 -1.15 7.01 -10.70
CA LEU A 73 -1.17 8.46 -10.95
C LEU A 73 -0.37 8.85 -12.18
N ALA A 74 0.82 8.25 -12.38
CA ALA A 74 1.64 8.51 -13.56
C ALA A 74 0.93 8.05 -14.84
N MET A 75 0.33 6.84 -14.82
CA MET A 75 -0.42 6.30 -15.95
C MET A 75 -1.67 7.12 -16.27
N GLN A 76 -2.39 7.61 -15.26
CA GLN A 76 -3.55 8.50 -15.43
C GLN A 76 -3.14 9.81 -16.09
N SER A 77 -2.01 10.41 -15.64
CA SER A 77 -1.50 11.65 -16.24
C SER A 77 -1.06 11.43 -17.68
N ALA A 78 -0.40 10.32 -17.99
CA ALA A 78 0.01 9.98 -19.35
C ALA A 78 -1.17 9.64 -20.28
N ALA A 79 -2.22 9.02 -19.76
CA ALA A 79 -3.45 8.73 -20.51
C ALA A 79 -4.17 10.00 -20.96
N GLY A 80 -4.04 11.12 -20.23
CA GLY A 80 -4.56 12.43 -20.61
C GLY A 80 -3.86 13.07 -21.79
N GLY A 81 -2.73 12.53 -22.25
CA GLY A 81 -2.00 13.00 -23.44
C GLY A 81 -1.07 14.21 -23.21
N ASP A 82 -1.08 14.81 -22.01
CA ASP A 82 -0.33 16.04 -21.73
C ASP A 82 1.17 15.77 -21.47
N THR A 83 1.54 14.54 -21.16
CA THR A 83 2.92 14.17 -20.79
C THR A 83 3.21 12.71 -21.08
N ASP A 84 4.47 12.37 -21.33
CA ASP A 84 4.88 10.97 -21.45
C ASP A 84 4.90 10.27 -20.07
N LEU A 85 4.85 8.93 -20.08
CA LEU A 85 4.77 8.12 -18.86
C LEU A 85 5.98 8.32 -17.93
N LEU A 86 7.19 8.48 -18.49
CA LEU A 86 8.40 8.64 -17.69
C LEU A 86 8.39 9.97 -16.95
N SER A 87 8.08 11.06 -17.65
CA SER A 87 7.95 12.40 -17.07
C SER A 87 6.84 12.43 -16.01
N ALA A 88 5.69 11.79 -16.29
CA ALA A 88 4.60 11.66 -15.33
C ALA A 88 5.02 10.86 -14.07
N ALA A 89 5.81 9.79 -14.23
CA ALA A 89 6.31 9.00 -13.12
C ALA A 89 7.30 9.78 -12.25
N ILE A 90 8.21 10.54 -12.87
CA ILE A 90 9.15 11.41 -12.17
C ILE A 90 8.37 12.47 -11.38
N ALA A 91 7.40 13.14 -11.99
CA ALA A 91 6.58 14.14 -11.34
C ALA A 91 5.74 13.57 -10.18
N ALA A 92 5.19 12.36 -10.34
CA ALA A 92 4.48 11.66 -9.26
C ALA A 92 5.39 11.33 -8.08
N ARG A 93 6.63 10.88 -8.36
CA ARG A 93 7.64 10.60 -7.33
C ARG A 93 8.06 11.85 -6.57
N GLU A 94 8.32 12.95 -7.27
CA GLU A 94 8.69 14.22 -6.65
C GLU A 94 7.54 14.81 -5.82
N ARG A 95 6.30 14.76 -6.31
CA ARG A 95 5.13 15.16 -5.52
C ARG A 95 5.00 14.36 -4.23
N ASN A 96 5.23 13.04 -4.28
CA ASN A 96 5.20 12.19 -3.08
C ASN A 96 6.34 12.53 -2.11
N ARG A 97 7.51 12.90 -2.63
CA ARG A 97 8.67 13.31 -1.84
C ARG A 97 8.42 14.64 -1.11
N HIS A 98 7.84 15.62 -1.81
CA HIS A 98 7.57 16.95 -1.25
C HIS A 98 6.34 17.00 -0.33
N ARG A 99 5.30 16.22 -0.63
CA ARG A 99 4.10 16.18 0.21
C ARG A 99 4.33 15.52 1.56
N GLY A 100 5.44 14.79 1.74
CA GLY A 100 5.64 13.94 2.88
C GLY A 100 4.54 12.86 2.97
N ARG A 101 4.66 11.97 3.92
CA ARG A 101 3.58 11.03 4.23
C ARG A 101 2.45 11.82 4.89
N SER A 102 1.34 12.01 4.20
CA SER A 102 0.13 12.53 4.84
C SER A 102 -0.22 11.60 6.00
N ILE A 103 0.09 12.06 7.21
CA ILE A 103 -0.24 11.30 8.42
C ILE A 103 -1.73 11.46 8.61
N ALA A 104 -2.46 10.34 8.66
CA ALA A 104 -3.87 10.38 8.98
C ALA A 104 -4.08 11.07 10.34
N ARG A 105 -5.19 11.78 10.50
CA ARG A 105 -5.55 12.49 11.75
C ARG A 105 -5.46 11.56 12.98
N ARG A 106 -5.63 10.26 12.78
CA ARG A 106 -5.42 9.22 13.78
C ARG A 106 -4.55 8.13 13.14
N SER A 107 -3.47 7.76 13.78
CA SER A 107 -2.55 6.72 13.31
C SER A 107 -2.29 5.72 14.43
N VAL A 108 -2.26 4.45 14.08
CA VAL A 108 -1.91 3.35 14.98
C VAL A 108 -0.71 2.63 14.38
N GLY A 109 0.27 2.31 15.19
CA GLY A 109 1.46 1.59 14.73
C GLY A 109 2.39 1.23 15.87
N SER A 110 3.41 0.43 15.56
CA SER A 110 4.49 0.14 16.51
C SER A 110 5.38 1.37 16.73
N THR A 111 6.10 1.41 17.83
CA THR A 111 7.05 2.48 18.17
C THR A 111 8.08 2.73 17.06
N LEU A 112 8.51 1.66 16.37
CA LEU A 112 9.45 1.76 15.25
C LEU A 112 8.83 2.51 14.05
N LEU A 113 7.57 2.21 13.72
CA LEU A 113 6.86 2.86 12.60
C LEU A 113 6.53 4.32 12.89
N LEU A 114 6.28 4.66 14.16
CA LEU A 114 5.94 6.00 14.61
C LEU A 114 7.17 6.83 15.03
N LYS A 115 8.38 6.25 14.94
CA LYS A 115 9.62 6.97 15.24
C LYS A 115 9.76 8.20 14.34
N GLY A 116 10.03 9.35 14.95
CA GLY A 116 10.15 10.64 14.24
C GLY A 116 8.83 11.39 14.03
N LEU A 117 7.68 10.74 14.22
CA LEU A 117 6.38 11.40 14.17
C LEU A 117 6.02 11.98 15.54
N LYS A 118 5.37 13.14 15.56
CA LYS A 118 4.79 13.75 16.77
C LYS A 118 3.29 13.98 16.56
N ALA A 119 2.50 13.82 17.60
CA ALA A 119 1.08 14.11 17.61
C ALA A 119 0.75 14.96 18.85
N ASP A 120 -0.34 15.72 18.84
CA ASP A 120 -0.77 16.46 20.02
C ASP A 120 -1.03 15.53 21.20
N VAL A 121 -1.67 14.40 20.92
CA VAL A 121 -1.98 13.36 21.89
C VAL A 121 -1.41 12.03 21.44
N ALA A 122 -0.62 11.38 22.29
CA ALA A 122 -0.17 10.01 22.09
C ALA A 122 -0.85 9.09 23.11
N VAL A 123 -1.34 7.94 22.65
CA VAL A 123 -1.89 6.87 23.51
C VAL A 123 -0.94 5.68 23.43
N VAL A 124 -0.40 5.29 24.58
CA VAL A 124 0.51 4.15 24.71
C VAL A 124 -0.27 2.96 25.27
N LEU A 125 -0.38 1.90 24.47
CA LEU A 125 -1.06 0.67 24.85
C LEU A 125 -0.02 -0.39 25.23
N HIS A 126 -0.31 -1.18 26.26
CA HIS A 126 0.53 -2.29 26.71
C HIS A 126 2.01 -1.91 26.96
N PRO A 127 2.27 -0.87 27.76
CA PRO A 127 3.64 -0.45 28.07
C PRO A 127 4.48 -1.54 28.76
N GLU A 128 3.81 -2.44 29.48
CA GLU A 128 4.41 -3.60 30.17
C GLU A 128 5.08 -4.60 29.21
N LEU A 129 4.74 -4.57 27.92
CA LEU A 129 5.36 -5.41 26.88
C LEU A 129 6.50 -4.71 26.14
N MET A 130 6.79 -3.46 26.48
CA MET A 130 7.79 -2.65 25.79
C MET A 130 9.16 -2.71 26.46
N THR A 131 10.21 -2.73 25.63
CA THR A 131 11.58 -2.48 26.11
C THR A 131 11.73 -1.02 26.52
N ALA A 132 12.74 -0.72 27.35
CA ALA A 132 13.02 0.65 27.79
C ALA A 132 13.15 1.65 26.62
N GLN A 133 13.81 1.23 25.54
CA GLN A 133 13.97 2.05 24.32
C GLN A 133 12.62 2.31 23.64
N ASN A 134 11.79 1.28 23.47
CA ASN A 134 10.47 1.42 22.84
C ASN A 134 9.54 2.27 23.71
N LEU A 135 9.55 2.07 25.02
CA LEU A 135 8.76 2.86 25.95
C LEU A 135 9.16 4.35 25.91
N TYR A 136 10.47 4.64 25.92
CA TYR A 136 10.96 6.00 25.75
C TYR A 136 10.48 6.64 24.43
N VAL A 137 10.59 5.91 23.31
CA VAL A 137 10.10 6.39 22.02
C VAL A 137 8.59 6.64 22.06
N ALA A 138 7.80 5.75 22.65
CA ALA A 138 6.34 5.91 22.76
C ALA A 138 5.96 7.14 23.57
N LEU A 139 6.55 7.31 24.77
CA LEU A 139 6.26 8.42 25.66
C LEU A 139 6.63 9.78 25.08
N THR A 140 7.64 9.83 24.20
CA THR A 140 8.08 11.09 23.55
C THR A 140 7.30 11.43 22.27
N ARG A 141 6.21 10.72 21.95
CA ARG A 141 5.39 11.01 20.74
C ARG A 141 4.31 12.05 20.97
N GLY A 142 3.83 12.21 22.20
CA GLY A 142 2.85 13.24 22.54
C GLY A 142 3.51 14.60 22.71
N ALA A 143 3.05 15.60 21.94
CA ALA A 143 3.55 16.97 22.05
C ALA A 143 2.86 17.74 23.18
N ARG A 144 1.60 17.41 23.47
CA ARG A 144 0.78 18.07 24.51
C ARG A 144 0.40 17.09 25.62
N ASN A 145 -0.10 15.91 25.24
CA ASN A 145 -0.58 14.91 26.19
C ASN A 145 -0.08 13.52 25.80
N VAL A 146 0.23 12.73 26.83
CA VAL A 146 0.50 11.31 26.70
C VAL A 146 -0.46 10.57 27.63
N VAL A 147 -1.25 9.67 27.07
CA VAL A 147 -2.14 8.78 27.83
C VAL A 147 -1.50 7.39 27.82
N VAL A 148 -1.29 6.83 29.00
CA VAL A 148 -0.69 5.50 29.15
C VAL A 148 -1.74 4.56 29.71
N CYS A 149 -2.07 3.53 28.93
CA CYS A 149 -2.99 2.47 29.32
C CYS A 149 -2.18 1.31 29.93
N SER A 150 -2.03 1.32 31.26
CA SER A 150 -1.28 0.33 32.00
C SER A 150 -2.14 -0.28 33.12
N PRO A 151 -2.00 -1.57 33.43
CA PRO A 151 -2.65 -2.21 34.58
C PRO A 151 -2.06 -1.74 35.93
N THR A 152 -0.86 -1.17 35.92
CA THR A 152 -0.15 -0.70 37.13
C THR A 152 0.33 0.74 36.94
N PRO A 153 0.40 1.54 38.02
CA PRO A 153 0.91 2.92 37.95
C PRO A 153 2.42 3.02 37.72
N ILE A 154 3.14 1.91 37.92
CA ILE A 154 4.61 1.86 37.74
C ILE A 154 4.89 1.12 36.44
N LEU A 155 5.60 1.78 35.53
CA LEU A 155 5.99 1.21 34.24
C LEU A 155 7.35 0.52 34.36
N THR A 156 7.36 -0.79 34.28
CA THR A 156 8.58 -1.59 34.32
C THR A 156 8.84 -2.18 32.92
N PRO A 157 9.83 -1.64 32.17
CA PRO A 157 10.13 -2.15 30.83
C PRO A 157 10.66 -3.58 30.85
N VAL A 158 10.34 -4.37 29.82
CA VAL A 158 10.97 -5.70 29.64
C VAL A 158 12.41 -5.55 29.16
N ARG A 159 13.26 -6.52 29.52
CA ARG A 159 14.65 -6.57 29.03
C ARG A 159 14.63 -6.82 27.51
N ALA A 160 15.47 -6.10 26.79
CA ALA A 160 15.76 -6.41 25.39
C ALA A 160 16.41 -7.80 25.32
N ARG A 161 15.92 -8.65 24.46
CA ARG A 161 16.57 -9.95 24.13
C ARG A 161 17.66 -9.74 23.10
#